data_257b991e55824e7ff6097fff5737fdb8
#
_entry.id   257b991e55824e7ff6097fff5737fdb8
#
_cell.length_a   1.000
_cell.length_b   1.000
_cell.length_c   1.000
_cell.angle_alpha   90.00
_cell.angle_beta   90.00
_cell.angle_gamma   90.00
#
_symmetry.space_group_name_H-M   'P 1'
#
loop_
_entity.id
_entity.type
_entity.pdbx_description
1 polymer ?
#
loop_
_entity_poly.entity_id
_entity_poly.type
_entity_poly.pdbx_seq_one_letter_code
_entity_poly.pdbx_strand_id
1 'polypeptide(L)'
;MPYTHGFELSFAPEVIEHLDVIERKYHPLIQKTLDEQLGYERDRRTRNRKPVEQPAPFAATWELRFGPGNRIRVFYDVDREEHTVWILAIGIKERERLFISGEEFKL
;
A
#
# COMPACT_ATOMS: atom_id res chain seq x y z
N MET A 1 -11.46 18.34 16.03
CA MET A 1 -11.07 17.63 15.70
C MET A 1 -10.98 16.70 15.39
N PRO A 2 -11.16 16.79 15.02
CA PRO A 2 -11.18 15.86 14.84
C PRO A 2 -10.77 14.98 14.54
N TYR A 3 -10.48 14.77 14.13
CA TYR A 3 -10.16 13.79 13.97
C TYR A 3 -9.40 13.14 14.38
N THR A 4 -8.91 13.61 14.22
CA THR A 4 -8.57 12.98 15.45
C THR A 4 -8.66 11.48 15.49
N HIS A 5 -9.19 10.87 14.48
CA HIS A 5 -9.39 9.43 14.51
C HIS A 5 -8.66 8.74 13.38
N GLY A 6 -7.49 9.28 13.08
CA GLY A 6 -6.61 8.62 12.14
C GLY A 6 -6.15 7.28 12.69
N PHE A 7 -5.96 6.33 11.81
CA PHE A 7 -5.37 5.05 12.18
C PHE A 7 -3.84 5.16 12.10
N GLU A 8 -3.19 4.38 12.92
CA GLU A 8 -1.75 4.27 12.87
C GLU A 8 -1.32 3.41 11.69
N LEU A 9 -0.25 3.78 11.01
CA LEU A 9 0.31 2.95 9.95
C LEU A 9 1.40 2.08 10.56
N SER A 10 1.30 0.79 10.35
CA SER A 10 2.32 -0.17 10.76
C SER A 10 2.80 -0.91 9.53
N PHE A 11 4.11 -1.10 9.45
CA PHE A 11 4.73 -1.71 8.27
C PHE A 11 5.22 -3.10 8.61
N ALA A 12 4.85 -4.08 7.79
CA ALA A 12 5.40 -5.41 7.92
C ALA A 12 6.91 -5.34 7.69
N PRO A 13 7.70 -6.18 8.36
CA PRO A 13 9.16 -6.13 8.22
C PRO A 13 9.67 -6.24 6.78
N GLU A 14 8.99 -7.01 5.96
CA GLU A 14 9.37 -7.23 4.56
C GLU A 14 9.29 -5.95 3.72
N VAL A 15 8.53 -4.95 4.17
CA VAL A 15 8.36 -3.71 3.41
C VAL A 15 9.67 -2.95 3.25
N ILE A 16 10.60 -3.10 4.19
CA ILE A 16 11.92 -2.48 4.06
C ILE A 16 12.60 -2.98 2.79
N GLU A 17 12.55 -4.28 2.55
CA GLU A 17 13.12 -4.88 1.34
C GLU A 17 12.38 -4.43 0.09
N HIS A 18 11.07 -4.28 0.18
CA HIS A 18 10.28 -3.80 -0.94
C HIS A 18 10.69 -2.39 -1.33
N LEU A 19 10.94 -1.53 -0.35
CA LEU A 19 11.36 -0.15 -0.59
C LEU A 19 12.77 -0.06 -1.17
N ASP A 20 13.64 -0.97 -0.77
CA ASP A 20 15.03 -0.95 -1.21
C ASP A 20 15.18 -1.05 -2.74
N VAL A 21 14.25 -1.73 -3.40
CA VAL A 21 14.31 -1.88 -4.85
C VAL A 21 13.51 -0.80 -5.59
N ILE A 22 12.89 0.12 -4.86
CA ILE A 22 12.17 1.24 -5.45
C ILE A 22 13.09 2.46 -5.41
N GLU A 23 13.15 3.19 -6.52
CA GLU A 23 14.01 4.38 -6.59
C GLU A 23 13.74 5.34 -5.44
N ARG A 24 14.79 5.82 -4.81
CA ARG A 24 14.68 6.68 -3.64
C ARG A 24 13.88 7.95 -3.87
N LYS A 25 13.87 8.44 -5.09
CA LYS A 25 13.13 9.67 -5.40
C LYS A 25 11.62 9.51 -5.16
N TYR A 26 11.13 8.27 -5.15
CA TYR A 26 9.71 8.01 -4.90
C TYR A 26 9.38 7.77 -3.43
N HIS A 27 10.39 7.60 -2.57
CA HIS A 27 10.13 7.33 -1.15
C HIS A 27 9.35 8.43 -0.45
N PRO A 28 9.68 9.74 -0.64
CA PRO A 28 8.87 10.80 -0.03
C PRO A 28 7.42 10.79 -0.51
N LEU A 29 7.20 10.51 -1.79
CA LEU A 29 5.85 10.40 -2.34
C LEU A 29 5.08 9.25 -1.69
N ILE A 30 5.75 8.11 -1.52
CA ILE A 30 5.13 6.95 -0.88
C ILE A 30 4.72 7.31 0.55
N GLN A 31 5.63 7.88 1.34
CA GLN A 31 5.33 8.25 2.72
C GLN A 31 4.16 9.22 2.81
N LYS A 32 4.22 10.27 2.01
CA LYS A 32 3.16 11.28 2.00
C LYS A 32 1.81 10.68 1.61
N THR A 33 1.80 9.87 0.56
CA THR A 33 0.55 9.28 0.06
C THR A 33 -0.06 8.34 1.09
N LEU A 34 0.75 7.51 1.73
CA LEU A 34 0.25 6.60 2.75
C LEU A 34 -0.34 7.37 3.92
N ASP A 35 0.34 8.41 4.40
CA ASP A 35 -0.16 9.21 5.50
C ASP A 35 -1.49 9.89 5.15
N GLU A 36 -1.57 10.50 3.97
CA GLU A 36 -2.75 11.24 3.56
C GLU A 36 -3.92 10.34 3.21
N GLN A 37 -3.65 9.22 2.53
CA GLN A 37 -4.71 8.38 2.00
C GLN A 37 -5.20 7.33 2.99
N LEU A 38 -4.31 6.76 3.77
CA LEU A 38 -4.66 5.61 4.60
C LEU A 38 -4.88 5.97 6.06
N GLY A 39 -4.39 7.09 6.51
CA GLY A 39 -4.63 7.52 7.88
C GLY A 39 -6.10 7.78 8.20
N TYR A 40 -6.86 8.25 7.21
CA TYR A 40 -8.25 8.67 7.43
C TYR A 40 -9.27 7.98 6.53
N GLU A 41 -8.93 7.59 5.31
CA GLU A 41 -9.88 6.99 4.38
C GLU A 41 -9.42 5.64 3.84
N ARG A 42 -8.80 4.83 4.69
CA ARG A 42 -8.14 3.58 4.32
C ARG A 42 -9.03 2.51 3.73
N ASP A 43 -10.29 2.46 4.12
CA ASP A 43 -11.19 1.38 3.73
C ASP A 43 -12.39 1.87 2.93
N ARG A 44 -12.17 2.91 2.16
CA ARG A 44 -13.19 3.43 1.27
C ARG A 44 -12.76 3.21 -0.17
N ARG A 45 -13.61 2.58 -0.95
CA ARG A 45 -13.32 2.37 -2.36
C ARG A 45 -13.30 3.69 -3.11
N THR A 46 -12.21 3.95 -3.82
CA THR A 46 -12.07 5.14 -4.65
C THR A 46 -11.44 4.74 -5.97
N ARG A 47 -11.20 5.72 -6.84
CA ARG A 47 -10.48 5.51 -8.08
C ARG A 47 -9.10 4.85 -7.85
N ASN A 48 -8.46 5.15 -6.72
CA ASN A 48 -7.11 4.68 -6.43
C ASN A 48 -7.03 3.62 -5.33
N ARG A 49 -8.13 3.30 -4.69
CA ARG A 49 -8.20 2.30 -3.62
C ARG A 49 -9.31 1.33 -3.90
N LYS A 50 -9.02 0.05 -3.78
CA LYS A 50 -10.03 -0.98 -3.98
C LYS A 50 -9.73 -2.21 -3.12
N PRO A 51 -10.79 -2.95 -2.75
CA PRO A 51 -10.58 -4.28 -2.18
C PRO A 51 -9.94 -5.17 -3.24
N VAL A 52 -9.14 -6.13 -2.82
CA VAL A 52 -8.54 -7.09 -3.75
C VAL A 52 -9.01 -8.49 -3.45
N GLU A 53 -9.10 -9.31 -4.52
CA GLU A 53 -9.44 -10.71 -4.39
C GLU A 53 -8.19 -11.54 -4.15
N GLN A 54 -8.36 -12.68 -3.52
CA GLN A 54 -7.25 -13.60 -3.31
C GLN A 54 -7.03 -14.44 -4.59
N PRO A 55 -5.79 -14.80 -4.90
CA PRO A 55 -4.58 -14.49 -4.12
C PRO A 55 -4.11 -13.07 -4.32
N ALA A 56 -3.65 -12.45 -3.23
CA ALA A 56 -3.08 -11.11 -3.25
C ALA A 56 -1.76 -11.16 -2.49
N PRO A 57 -0.83 -10.21 -2.75
CA PRO A 57 0.45 -10.19 -2.04
C PRO A 57 0.24 -10.19 -0.53
N PHE A 58 0.86 -11.17 0.15
CA PHE A 58 0.78 -11.34 1.61
C PHE A 58 -0.65 -11.40 2.12
N ALA A 59 -1.56 -11.92 1.29
CA ALA A 59 -2.99 -12.07 1.64
C ALA A 59 -3.65 -10.74 2.01
N ALA A 60 -3.17 -9.63 1.48
CA ALA A 60 -3.74 -8.31 1.72
C ALA A 60 -5.18 -8.23 1.23
N THR A 61 -5.96 -7.36 1.83
CA THR A 61 -7.36 -7.18 1.46
C THR A 61 -7.64 -5.91 0.68
N TRP A 62 -6.70 -4.96 0.69
CA TRP A 62 -6.83 -3.69 -0.03
C TRP A 62 -5.60 -3.36 -0.85
N GLU A 63 -5.83 -2.64 -1.94
CA GLU A 63 -4.76 -2.10 -2.79
C GLU A 63 -4.95 -0.60 -2.97
N LEU A 64 -3.86 0.15 -2.82
CA LEU A 64 -3.78 1.58 -3.17
C LEU A 64 -2.80 1.72 -4.32
N ARG A 65 -3.16 2.49 -5.35
CA ARG A 65 -2.28 2.74 -6.47
C ARG A 65 -2.10 4.23 -6.69
N PHE A 66 -0.87 4.62 -6.98
CA PHE A 66 -0.53 6.03 -7.17
C PHE A 66 0.81 6.16 -7.89
N GLY A 67 1.28 7.41 -7.98
CA GLY A 67 2.54 7.71 -8.63
C GLY A 67 2.41 7.78 -10.14
N PRO A 68 3.54 7.95 -10.86
CA PRO A 68 3.49 8.07 -12.33
C PRO A 68 2.84 6.85 -12.96
N GLY A 69 1.79 7.08 -13.74
CA GLY A 69 1.04 6.00 -14.39
C GLY A 69 0.39 5.03 -13.42
N ASN A 70 0.19 5.43 -12.17
CA ASN A 70 -0.35 4.57 -11.11
C ASN A 70 0.46 3.28 -10.94
N ARG A 71 1.76 3.37 -11.12
CA ARG A 71 2.63 2.19 -11.08
C ARG A 71 3.01 1.74 -9.69
N ILE A 72 2.93 2.63 -8.70
CA ILE A 72 3.23 2.25 -7.32
C ILE A 72 1.99 1.61 -6.72
N ARG A 73 2.15 0.42 -6.18
CA ARG A 73 1.05 -0.38 -5.62
C ARG A 73 1.35 -0.73 -4.18
N VAL A 74 0.43 -0.38 -3.29
CA VAL A 74 0.57 -0.68 -1.86
C VAL A 74 -0.56 -1.62 -1.47
N PHE A 75 -0.21 -2.72 -0.85
CA PHE A 75 -1.16 -3.74 -0.40
C PHE A 75 -1.23 -3.71 1.11
N TYR A 76 -2.45 -3.64 1.65
CA TYR A 76 -2.61 -3.42 3.08
C TYR A 76 -3.87 -4.07 3.62
N ASP A 77 -3.92 -4.16 4.95
CA ASP A 77 -5.10 -4.58 5.69
C ASP A 77 -5.49 -3.49 6.67
N VAL A 78 -6.75 -3.47 7.05
CA VAL A 78 -7.27 -2.51 8.03
C VAL A 78 -7.75 -3.28 9.26
N ASP A 79 -7.17 -2.96 10.42
CA ASP A 79 -7.60 -3.49 11.69
C ASP A 79 -8.36 -2.40 12.43
N ARG A 80 -9.69 -2.51 12.42
CA ARG A 80 -10.55 -1.49 13.02
C ARG A 80 -10.51 -1.49 14.53
N GLU A 81 -10.29 -2.65 15.13
CA GLU A 81 -10.24 -2.75 16.59
C GLU A 81 -8.99 -2.08 17.14
N GLU A 82 -7.86 -2.28 16.46
CA GLU A 82 -6.59 -1.69 16.90
C GLU A 82 -6.32 -0.34 16.26
N HIS A 83 -7.23 0.17 15.45
CA HIS A 83 -7.07 1.42 14.72
C HIS A 83 -5.72 1.46 13.97
N THR A 84 -5.41 0.37 13.29
CA THR A 84 -4.13 0.20 12.60
C THR A 84 -4.34 -0.18 11.15
N VAL A 85 -3.55 0.41 10.27
CA VAL A 85 -3.44 -0.01 8.89
C VAL A 85 -2.11 -0.73 8.74
N TRP A 86 -2.16 -2.00 8.37
CA TRP A 86 -0.97 -2.83 8.18
C TRP A 86 -0.53 -2.75 6.73
N ILE A 87 0.60 -2.14 6.49
CA ILE A 87 1.21 -2.09 5.16
C ILE A 87 1.97 -3.41 4.98
N LEU A 88 1.50 -4.24 4.07
CA LEU A 88 2.01 -5.60 3.91
C LEU A 88 2.98 -5.74 2.75
N ALA A 89 2.78 -4.98 1.68
CA ALA A 89 3.67 -5.05 0.53
C ALA A 89 3.62 -3.74 -0.25
N ILE A 90 4.76 -3.37 -0.84
CA ILE A 90 4.85 -2.24 -1.75
C ILE A 90 5.53 -2.74 -3.02
N GLY A 91 4.86 -2.59 -4.14
CA GLY A 91 5.38 -3.07 -5.41
C GLY A 91 5.26 -2.05 -6.52
N ILE A 92 5.80 -2.43 -7.65
CA ILE A 92 5.76 -1.63 -8.88
C ILE A 92 5.09 -2.46 -9.96
N LYS A 93 4.12 -1.84 -10.62
CA LYS A 93 3.50 -2.49 -11.77
C LYS A 93 4.15 -1.99 -13.05
N GLU A 94 4.61 -2.90 -13.86
CA GLU A 94 5.16 -2.59 -15.16
C GLU A 94 4.37 -3.35 -16.21
N ARG A 95 3.60 -2.60 -17.01
CA ARG A 95 2.64 -3.18 -17.95
C ARG A 95 1.65 -4.05 -17.19
N GLU A 96 1.57 -5.34 -17.52
CA GLU A 96 0.64 -6.26 -16.86
C GLU A 96 1.27 -7.01 -15.69
N ARG A 97 2.52 -6.68 -15.33
CA ARG A 97 3.27 -7.43 -14.33
C ARG A 97 3.46 -6.63 -13.05
N LEU A 98 3.23 -7.28 -11.93
CA LEU A 98 3.47 -6.70 -10.62
C LEU A 98 4.78 -7.27 -10.06
N PHE A 99 5.68 -6.38 -9.64
CA PHE A 99 6.96 -6.77 -9.05
C PHE A 99 7.02 -6.29 -7.61
N ILE A 100 7.36 -7.20 -6.70
CA ILE A 100 7.56 -6.89 -5.29
C ILE A 100 8.95 -7.38 -4.92
N SER A 101 9.79 -6.46 -4.39
CA SER A 101 11.18 -6.76 -4.07
C SER A 101 11.96 -7.29 -5.28
N GLY A 102 11.61 -6.79 -6.48
CA GLY A 102 12.29 -7.20 -7.71
C GLY A 102 11.81 -8.52 -8.29
N GLU A 103 10.87 -9.20 -7.64
CA GLU A 103 10.34 -10.47 -8.12
C GLU A 103 8.90 -10.32 -8.58
N GLU A 104 8.56 -10.97 -9.67
CA GLU A 104 7.20 -10.92 -10.19
C GLU A 104 6.25 -11.68 -9.28
N PHE A 105 5.17 -11.03 -8.86
CA PHE A 105 4.08 -11.67 -8.15
C PHE A 105 3.04 -12.14 -9.17
N LYS A 106 2.86 -13.43 -9.28
CA LYS A 106 1.91 -14.00 -10.24
C LYS A 106 0.57 -14.31 -9.59
N LEU A 107 -0.46 -13.79 -10.23
CA LEU A 107 -1.83 -14.01 -9.75
C LEU A 107 -2.39 -15.32 -10.26
#